data_569dc953e9ef3a31beb5643e45dfa802
#
_entry.id   569dc953e9ef3a31beb5643e45dfa802
#
_cell.length_a   1.000
_cell.length_b   1.000
_cell.length_c   1.000
_cell.angle_alpha   90.00
_cell.angle_beta   90.00
_cell.angle_gamma   90.00
#
_symmetry.space_group_name_H-M   'P 1'
#
loop_
_entity.id
_entity.type
_entity.pdbx_description
1 polymer ?
#
loop_
_entity_poly.entity_id
_entity_poly.type
_entity_poly.pdbx_seq_one_letter_code
_entity_poly.pdbx_strand_id
1 'polypeptide(L)'
;DWDAMIDTNVKGLLYVTRVIAPKMVAAGRGHIFNIGSIAGTEAYENGAVYCASKHAVHAISQSMRADLLSYGIKVSEVRPGMVETEFSVVRFHGDRTAADNVYRGVEPLTGDDIAEAIAWIAQLPAHMNVNEIVLMPSQQACQYYVHRKS
;
A
#
# COMPACT_ATOMS: atom_id res chain seq x y z
N ASP A 1 2.43 -13.20 -15.40
CA ASP A 1 2.22 -11.95 -14.64
C ASP A 1 1.31 -12.13 -13.43
N TRP A 2 0.22 -12.91 -13.53
CA TRP A 2 -0.71 -13.11 -12.42
C TRP A 2 -0.07 -13.82 -11.24
N ASP A 3 0.66 -14.90 -11.49
CA ASP A 3 1.35 -15.66 -10.43
C ASP A 3 2.40 -14.78 -9.75
N ALA A 4 3.21 -14.06 -10.52
CA ALA A 4 4.23 -13.15 -9.98
C ALA A 4 3.61 -12.05 -9.10
N MET A 5 2.44 -11.54 -9.49
CA MET A 5 1.74 -10.51 -8.72
C MET A 5 1.20 -11.06 -7.38
N ILE A 6 0.60 -12.25 -7.41
CA ILE A 6 0.12 -12.91 -6.18
C ILE A 6 1.30 -13.35 -5.31
N ASP A 7 2.34 -13.91 -5.91
CA ASP A 7 3.53 -14.35 -5.18
C ASP A 7 4.22 -13.17 -4.49
N THR A 8 4.36 -12.04 -5.16
CA THR A 8 4.99 -10.86 -4.58
C THR A 8 4.09 -10.16 -3.56
N ASN A 9 2.88 -9.78 -3.96
CA ASN A 9 2.03 -8.89 -3.15
C ASN A 9 1.36 -9.62 -1.97
N VAL A 10 1.09 -10.91 -2.09
CA VAL A 10 0.35 -11.68 -1.07
C VAL A 10 1.30 -12.64 -0.36
N LYS A 11 1.88 -13.60 -1.08
CA LYS A 11 2.75 -14.61 -0.46
C LYS A 11 4.03 -13.99 0.11
N GLY A 12 4.66 -13.05 -0.63
CA GLY A 12 5.86 -12.33 -0.17
C GLY A 12 5.60 -11.59 1.14
N LEU A 13 4.47 -10.87 1.24
CA LEU A 13 4.06 -10.20 2.46
C LEU A 13 3.93 -11.21 3.63
N LEU A 14 3.26 -12.33 3.40
CA LEU A 14 3.05 -13.37 4.43
C LEU A 14 4.38 -14.02 4.85
N TYR A 15 5.30 -14.28 3.90
CA TYR A 15 6.60 -14.88 4.22
C TYR A 15 7.47 -13.94 5.06
N VAL A 16 7.53 -12.66 4.71
CA VAL A 16 8.26 -11.66 5.52
C VAL A 16 7.63 -11.54 6.91
N THR A 17 6.31 -11.46 6.98
CA THR A 17 5.59 -11.38 8.25
C THR A 17 5.88 -12.58 9.14
N ARG A 18 5.85 -13.81 8.59
CA ARG A 18 6.13 -15.04 9.32
C ARG A 18 7.51 -15.05 9.96
N VAL A 19 8.48 -14.38 9.35
CA VAL A 19 9.86 -14.31 9.87
C VAL A 19 10.04 -13.16 10.87
N ILE A 20 9.40 -12.01 10.61
CA ILE A 20 9.66 -10.78 11.36
C ILE A 20 8.74 -10.64 12.58
N ALA A 21 7.44 -10.98 12.46
CA ALA A 21 6.49 -10.79 13.54
C ALA A 21 6.87 -11.53 14.83
N PRO A 22 7.35 -12.79 14.81
CA PRO A 22 7.83 -13.45 16.03
C PRO A 22 8.99 -12.75 16.71
N LYS A 23 9.86 -12.11 15.95
CA LYS A 23 10.99 -11.34 16.50
C LYS A 23 10.52 -10.06 17.19
N MET A 24 9.53 -9.38 16.63
CA MET A 24 8.89 -8.21 17.25
C MET A 24 8.15 -8.62 18.53
N VAL A 25 7.42 -9.73 18.51
CA VAL A 25 6.75 -10.29 19.70
C VAL A 25 7.75 -10.60 20.80
N ALA A 26 8.86 -11.27 20.49
CA ALA A 26 9.92 -11.57 21.45
C ALA A 26 10.59 -10.29 22.00
N ALA A 27 10.68 -9.24 21.20
CA ALA A 27 11.22 -7.95 21.62
C ALA A 27 10.19 -7.09 22.40
N GLY A 28 8.91 -7.49 22.46
CA GLY A 28 7.83 -6.76 23.11
C GLY A 28 7.53 -5.39 22.47
N ARG A 29 7.98 -5.18 21.22
CA ARG A 29 7.77 -3.91 20.48
C ARG A 29 7.90 -4.14 18.98
N GLY A 30 7.15 -3.37 18.21
CA GLY A 30 7.24 -3.36 16.75
C GLY A 30 6.14 -2.55 16.11
N HIS A 31 6.36 -2.15 14.87
CA HIS A 31 5.36 -1.51 14.04
C HIS A 31 5.52 -2.02 12.62
N ILE A 32 4.49 -2.65 12.08
CA ILE A 32 4.44 -3.17 10.72
C ILE A 32 3.69 -2.16 9.87
N PHE A 33 4.28 -1.76 8.76
CA PHE A 33 3.64 -0.92 7.74
C PHE A 33 3.45 -1.74 6.48
N ASN A 34 2.21 -2.02 6.11
CA ASN A 34 1.87 -2.68 4.87
C ASN A 34 1.49 -1.64 3.81
N ILE A 35 2.09 -1.73 2.64
CA ILE A 35 1.76 -0.86 1.52
C ILE A 35 0.61 -1.48 0.73
N GLY A 36 -0.59 -1.01 1.03
CA GLY A 36 -1.82 -1.33 0.32
C GLY A 36 -1.97 -0.53 -0.98
N SER A 37 -3.18 -0.13 -1.26
CA SER A 37 -3.60 0.77 -2.35
C SER A 37 -5.07 1.10 -2.17
N ILE A 38 -5.56 2.17 -2.79
CA ILE A 38 -7.00 2.37 -2.98
C ILE A 38 -7.62 1.20 -3.76
N ALA A 39 -6.86 0.53 -4.63
CA ALA A 39 -7.25 -0.70 -5.31
C ALA A 39 -7.51 -1.89 -4.36
N GLY A 40 -7.21 -1.75 -3.07
CA GLY A 40 -7.56 -2.71 -2.03
C GLY A 40 -8.99 -2.57 -1.51
N THR A 41 -9.72 -1.54 -1.94
CA THR A 41 -11.13 -1.28 -1.59
C THR A 41 -12.00 -0.94 -2.79
N GLU A 42 -11.39 -0.48 -3.89
CA GLU A 42 -12.08 -0.10 -5.12
C GLU A 42 -11.47 -0.87 -6.29
N ALA A 43 -12.23 -1.79 -6.89
CA ALA A 43 -11.78 -2.50 -8.09
C ALA A 43 -11.96 -1.63 -9.34
N TYR A 44 -11.13 -1.85 -10.37
CA TYR A 44 -11.20 -1.12 -11.63
C TYR A 44 -11.00 -2.06 -12.83
N GLU A 45 -11.42 -1.60 -13.98
CA GLU A 45 -11.33 -2.34 -15.25
C GLU A 45 -9.89 -2.73 -15.57
N ASN A 46 -9.69 -3.95 -16.07
CA ASN A 46 -8.37 -4.55 -16.38
C ASN A 46 -7.41 -4.66 -15.18
N GLY A 47 -7.90 -4.47 -13.95
CA GLY A 47 -7.11 -4.56 -12.73
C GLY A 47 -7.40 -5.78 -11.87
N ALA A 48 -8.09 -6.82 -12.35
CA ALA A 48 -8.66 -7.89 -11.53
C ALA A 48 -7.66 -8.51 -10.54
N VAL A 49 -6.51 -8.98 -11.01
CA VAL A 49 -5.52 -9.67 -10.15
C VAL A 49 -4.81 -8.67 -9.23
N TYR A 50 -4.49 -7.47 -9.72
CA TYR A 50 -3.91 -6.42 -8.88
C TYR A 50 -4.87 -6.00 -7.77
N CYS A 51 -6.13 -5.71 -8.10
CA CYS A 51 -7.15 -5.38 -7.11
C CYS A 51 -7.34 -6.52 -6.10
N ALA A 52 -7.43 -7.77 -6.56
CA ALA A 52 -7.53 -8.93 -5.69
C ALA A 52 -6.33 -9.03 -4.74
N SER A 53 -5.11 -8.83 -5.24
CA SER A 53 -3.90 -8.85 -4.41
C SER A 53 -3.90 -7.73 -3.36
N LYS A 54 -4.37 -6.53 -3.70
CA LYS A 54 -4.44 -5.40 -2.76
C LYS A 54 -5.61 -5.52 -1.77
N HIS A 55 -6.74 -6.12 -2.16
CA HIS A 55 -7.79 -6.54 -1.21
C HIS A 55 -7.27 -7.58 -0.22
N ALA A 56 -6.44 -8.53 -0.69
CA ALA A 56 -5.78 -9.48 0.20
C ALA A 56 -4.84 -8.79 1.19
N VAL A 57 -4.02 -7.83 0.75
CA VAL A 57 -3.15 -7.03 1.66
C VAL A 57 -3.99 -6.30 2.70
N HIS A 58 -5.13 -5.71 2.32
CA HIS A 58 -6.05 -5.07 3.24
C HIS A 58 -6.56 -6.03 4.31
N ALA A 59 -7.11 -7.18 3.90
CA ALA A 59 -7.62 -8.20 4.82
C ALA A 59 -6.51 -8.77 5.73
N ILE A 60 -5.31 -9.03 5.18
CA ILE A 60 -4.14 -9.50 5.93
C ILE A 60 -3.74 -8.46 6.98
N SER A 61 -3.72 -7.16 6.64
CA SER A 61 -3.36 -6.08 7.57
C SER A 61 -4.35 -6.00 8.75
N GLN A 62 -5.64 -6.17 8.47
CA GLN A 62 -6.67 -6.19 9.51
C GLN A 62 -6.51 -7.40 10.44
N SER A 63 -6.29 -8.61 9.87
CA SER A 63 -6.07 -9.83 10.64
C SER A 63 -4.80 -9.75 11.49
N MET A 64 -3.68 -9.32 10.89
CA MET A 64 -2.42 -9.12 11.62
C MET A 64 -2.57 -8.15 12.80
N ARG A 65 -3.37 -7.10 12.64
CA ARG A 65 -3.63 -6.13 13.72
C ARG A 65 -4.34 -6.80 14.90
N ALA A 66 -5.30 -7.68 14.62
CA ALA A 66 -6.01 -8.43 15.65
C ALA A 66 -5.09 -9.47 16.32
N ASP A 67 -4.32 -10.23 15.51
CA ASP A 67 -3.45 -11.30 16.00
C ASP A 67 -2.29 -10.78 16.87
N LEU A 68 -1.78 -9.59 16.55
CA LEU A 68 -0.61 -9.02 17.21
C LEU A 68 -0.95 -8.01 18.34
N LEU A 69 -2.25 -7.72 18.54
CA LEU A 69 -2.72 -6.73 19.50
C LEU A 69 -2.24 -7.02 20.92
N SER A 70 -2.40 -8.26 21.39
CA SER A 70 -2.02 -8.67 22.74
C SER A 70 -0.52 -8.62 23.02
N TYR A 71 0.29 -8.55 21.98
CA TYR A 71 1.76 -8.45 22.05
C TYR A 71 2.27 -7.00 21.96
N GLY A 72 1.35 -6.03 21.88
CA GLY A 72 1.71 -4.61 21.76
C GLY A 72 2.38 -4.23 20.43
N ILE A 73 2.20 -5.05 19.38
CA ILE A 73 2.74 -4.76 18.06
C ILE A 73 1.70 -3.97 17.26
N LYS A 74 2.12 -2.83 16.72
CA LYS A 74 1.28 -1.98 15.87
C LYS A 74 1.29 -2.46 14.42
N VAL A 75 0.16 -2.34 13.75
CA VAL A 75 0.04 -2.65 12.31
C VAL A 75 -0.73 -1.52 11.63
N SER A 76 -0.10 -0.86 10.68
CA SER A 76 -0.66 0.21 9.87
C SER A 76 -0.69 -0.19 8.40
N GLU A 77 -1.74 0.17 7.70
CA GLU A 77 -1.83 0.05 6.25
C GLU A 77 -1.81 1.45 5.62
N VAL A 78 -0.91 1.64 4.67
CA VAL A 78 -0.84 2.86 3.85
C VAL A 78 -1.43 2.55 2.48
N ARG A 79 -2.48 3.25 2.10
CA ARG A 79 -3.21 3.03 0.84
C ARG A 79 -3.08 4.24 -0.08
N PRO A 80 -2.06 4.28 -0.92
CA PRO A 80 -1.88 5.37 -1.87
C PRO A 80 -2.86 5.28 -3.05
N GLY A 81 -3.18 6.45 -3.60
CA GLY A 81 -3.71 6.61 -4.94
C GLY A 81 -2.60 6.58 -5.99
N MET A 82 -2.58 7.57 -6.89
CA MET A 82 -1.56 7.68 -7.93
C MET A 82 -0.24 8.16 -7.36
N VAL A 83 0.77 7.28 -7.36
CA VAL A 83 2.15 7.60 -6.98
C VAL A 83 3.04 7.37 -8.19
N GLU A 84 3.82 8.36 -8.58
CA GLU A 84 4.81 8.23 -9.64
C GLU A 84 6.02 7.46 -9.15
N THR A 85 6.18 6.27 -9.66
CA THR A 85 7.29 5.35 -9.37
C THR A 85 7.54 4.48 -10.59
N GLU A 86 8.52 3.58 -10.51
CA GLU A 86 8.72 2.57 -11.56
C GLU A 86 7.56 1.58 -11.72
N PHE A 87 6.57 1.61 -10.83
CA PHE A 87 5.41 0.71 -10.90
C PHE A 87 4.69 0.76 -12.26
N SER A 88 4.45 1.95 -12.81
CA SER A 88 3.80 2.09 -14.11
C SER A 88 4.67 1.55 -15.24
N VAL A 89 5.98 1.76 -15.18
CA VAL A 89 6.91 1.21 -16.17
C VAL A 89 6.92 -0.33 -16.14
N VAL A 90 6.94 -0.91 -14.94
CA VAL A 90 6.86 -2.37 -14.76
C VAL A 90 5.53 -2.91 -15.27
N ARG A 91 4.41 -2.25 -14.90
CA ARG A 91 3.06 -2.62 -15.32
C ARG A 91 2.90 -2.65 -16.84
N PHE A 92 3.51 -1.72 -17.54
CA PHE A 92 3.47 -1.61 -19.00
C PHE A 92 4.68 -2.26 -19.69
N HIS A 93 5.36 -3.20 -19.02
CA HIS A 93 6.46 -4.00 -19.59
C HIS A 93 7.58 -3.16 -20.22
N GLY A 94 7.86 -2.00 -19.63
CA GLY A 94 8.90 -1.08 -20.10
C GLY A 94 8.40 0.00 -21.08
N ASP A 95 7.15 -0.01 -21.47
CA ASP A 95 6.56 1.08 -22.28
C ASP A 95 6.43 2.36 -21.44
N ARG A 96 7.44 3.21 -21.56
CA ARG A 96 7.49 4.50 -20.85
C ARG A 96 6.39 5.45 -21.31
N THR A 97 6.01 5.42 -22.57
CA THR A 97 4.95 6.30 -23.09
C THR A 97 3.62 5.95 -22.45
N ALA A 98 3.29 4.68 -22.35
CA ALA A 98 2.08 4.23 -21.65
C ALA A 98 2.15 4.56 -20.15
N ALA A 99 3.32 4.38 -19.53
CA ALA A 99 3.54 4.71 -18.11
C ALA A 99 3.35 6.21 -17.82
N ASP A 100 3.94 7.08 -18.63
CA ASP A 100 3.85 8.54 -18.48
C ASP A 100 2.42 9.05 -18.70
N ASN A 101 1.68 8.43 -19.62
CA ASN A 101 0.28 8.77 -19.88
C ASN A 101 -0.63 8.54 -18.66
N VAL A 102 -0.27 7.65 -17.74
CA VAL A 102 -1.02 7.45 -16.49
C VAL A 102 -1.11 8.76 -15.71
N TYR A 103 -0.01 9.52 -15.65
CA TYR A 103 0.12 10.72 -14.83
C TYR A 103 -0.18 12.02 -15.60
N ARG A 104 -0.45 11.94 -16.89
CA ARG A 104 -0.66 13.12 -17.74
C ARG A 104 -1.79 14.00 -17.20
N GLY A 105 -1.48 15.28 -16.98
CA GLY A 105 -2.42 16.29 -16.44
C GLY A 105 -2.73 16.15 -14.95
N VAL A 106 -2.00 15.31 -14.24
CA VAL A 106 -2.10 15.13 -12.78
C VAL A 106 -0.71 15.38 -12.18
N GLU A 107 -0.67 16.00 -11.02
CA GLU A 107 0.50 16.03 -10.15
C GLU A 107 0.39 14.84 -9.20
N PRO A 108 1.07 13.71 -9.48
CA PRO A 108 0.97 12.51 -8.68
C PRO A 108 1.70 12.68 -7.35
N LEU A 109 1.40 11.81 -6.39
CA LEU A 109 2.27 11.65 -5.22
C LEU A 109 3.61 11.05 -5.65
N THR A 110 4.62 11.26 -4.82
CA THR A 110 5.95 10.66 -4.94
C THR A 110 6.18 9.58 -3.86
N GLY A 111 7.24 8.81 -4.01
CA GLY A 111 7.65 7.89 -2.95
C GLY A 111 7.99 8.60 -1.64
N ASP A 112 8.51 9.82 -1.72
CA ASP A 112 8.86 10.65 -0.55
C ASP A 112 7.63 11.08 0.22
N ASP A 113 6.52 11.45 -0.45
CA ASP A 113 5.25 11.78 0.21
C ASP A 113 4.74 10.60 1.05
N ILE A 114 4.87 9.39 0.51
CA ILE A 114 4.48 8.18 1.23
C ILE A 114 5.42 7.91 2.41
N ALA A 115 6.72 8.12 2.22
CA ALA A 115 7.73 7.93 3.26
C ALA A 115 7.54 8.92 4.42
N GLU A 116 7.22 10.19 4.13
CA GLU A 116 6.91 11.20 5.15
C GLU A 116 5.70 10.81 6.01
N ALA A 117 4.63 10.33 5.38
CA ALA A 117 3.45 9.86 6.10
C ALA A 117 3.78 8.66 7.00
N ILE A 118 4.58 7.70 6.53
CA ILE A 118 5.05 6.56 7.33
C ILE A 118 5.90 7.04 8.50
N ALA A 119 6.83 7.95 8.27
CA ALA A 119 7.69 8.50 9.30
C ALA A 119 6.89 9.24 10.38
N TRP A 120 5.88 10.01 9.99
CA TRP A 120 4.97 10.65 10.92
C TRP A 120 4.22 9.63 11.79
N ILE A 121 3.63 8.60 11.18
CA ILE A 121 2.90 7.56 11.91
C ILE A 121 3.83 6.80 12.86
N ALA A 122 5.06 6.53 12.45
CA ALA A 122 6.05 5.81 13.26
C ALA A 122 6.44 6.56 14.54
N GLN A 123 6.36 7.90 14.52
CA GLN A 123 6.70 8.77 15.66
C GLN A 123 5.55 8.99 16.64
N LEU A 124 4.34 8.50 16.33
CA LEU A 124 3.18 8.66 17.22
C LEU A 124 3.39 7.92 18.55
N PRO A 125 2.82 8.43 19.65
CA PRO A 125 2.90 7.80 20.96
C PRO A 125 2.53 6.31 20.94
N ALA A 126 3.12 5.54 21.85
CA ALA A 126 2.96 4.08 21.87
C ALA A 126 1.50 3.61 21.94
N HIS A 127 0.62 4.35 22.60
CA HIS A 127 -0.80 4.03 22.73
C HIS A 127 -1.64 4.39 21.49
N MET A 128 -1.05 5.09 20.51
CA MET A 128 -1.72 5.45 19.26
C MET A 128 -1.30 4.52 18.11
N ASN A 129 -2.27 4.07 17.36
CA ASN A 129 -2.06 3.39 16.08
C ASN A 129 -2.93 4.02 15.00
N VAL A 130 -2.34 4.39 13.89
CA VAL A 130 -3.08 4.71 12.67
C VAL A 130 -3.32 3.39 11.95
N ASN A 131 -4.52 2.87 12.04
CA ASN A 131 -4.85 1.57 11.45
C ASN A 131 -4.71 1.59 9.93
N GLU A 132 -5.21 2.67 9.32
CA GLU A 132 -5.24 2.85 7.88
C GLU A 132 -5.11 4.33 7.55
N ILE A 133 -4.34 4.63 6.52
CA ILE A 133 -4.25 5.97 5.95
C ILE A 133 -4.37 5.89 4.43
N VAL A 134 -5.24 6.73 3.86
CA VAL A 134 -5.39 6.88 2.42
C VAL A 134 -4.74 8.19 2.01
N LEU A 135 -3.79 8.12 1.06
CA LEU A 135 -3.08 9.28 0.53
C LEU A 135 -3.38 9.40 -0.96
N MET A 136 -3.93 10.54 -1.35
CA MET A 136 -4.36 10.79 -2.72
C MET A 136 -3.72 12.06 -3.25
N PRO A 137 -3.35 12.13 -4.54
CA PRO A 137 -3.15 13.43 -5.18
C PRO A 137 -4.39 14.30 -4.98
N SER A 138 -4.21 15.60 -4.78
CA SER A 138 -5.34 16.55 -4.61
C SER A 138 -6.32 16.55 -5.79
N GLN A 139 -5.87 16.06 -6.94
CA GLN A 139 -6.66 15.94 -8.17
C GLN A 139 -7.36 14.58 -8.32
N GLN A 140 -7.15 13.64 -7.42
CA GLN A 140 -7.76 12.31 -7.45
C GLN A 140 -8.72 12.14 -6.27
N ALA A 141 -10.03 12.04 -6.55
CA ALA A 141 -11.04 11.83 -5.51
C ALA A 141 -11.29 10.34 -5.18
N CYS A 142 -11.16 9.46 -6.18
CA CYS A 142 -11.32 8.01 -6.05
C CYS A 142 -10.65 7.31 -7.23
N GLN A 143 -10.81 5.99 -7.35
CA GLN A 143 -10.21 5.22 -8.45
C GLN A 143 -10.65 5.70 -9.84
N TYR A 144 -11.87 6.18 -9.97
CA TYR A 144 -12.48 6.54 -11.26
C TYR A 144 -12.56 8.04 -11.53
N TYR A 145 -12.38 8.86 -10.51
CA TYR A 145 -12.55 10.29 -10.66
C TYR A 145 -11.25 11.05 -10.40
N VAL A 146 -10.63 11.45 -11.51
CA VAL A 146 -9.38 12.21 -11.53
C VAL A 146 -9.60 13.47 -12.37
N HIS A 147 -9.35 14.63 -11.78
CA HIS A 147 -9.37 15.90 -12.49
C HIS A 147 -8.02 16.14 -13.17
N ARG A 148 -8.01 16.03 -14.51
CA ARG A 148 -6.79 16.25 -15.30
C ARG A 148 -6.77 17.68 -15.84
N LYS A 149 -5.66 18.36 -15.64
CA LYS A 149 -5.41 19.66 -16.28
C LYS A 149 -5.07 19.43 -17.75
N SER A 150 -5.63 20.27 -18.63
CA SER A 150 -5.34 20.29 -20.07
C SER A 150 -3.94 20.85 -20.36
#